data_4ae3e803b5e69f493ebdda014e413003
#
_entry.id   4ae3e803b5e69f493ebdda014e413003
#
_cell.length_a   1.000
_cell.length_b   1.000
_cell.length_c   1.000
_cell.angle_alpha   90.00
_cell.angle_beta   90.00
_cell.angle_gamma   90.00
#
_symmetry.space_group_name_H-M   'P 1'
#
loop_
_entity.id
_entity.type
_entity.pdbx_description
1 polymer ?
#
loop_
_entity_poly.entity_id
_entity_poly.type
_entity_poly.pdbx_seq_one_letter_code
_entity_poly.pdbx_strand_id
1 'polypeptide(L)'
;MAASVRCLHRLQATMRLAVSMVARLGFRLQELPSVLGRQLSCAQDVLRRTPLYDFHLAHGGKMVEFAGWSLPVQYRDSHVDSHLHTRQHCSLFDVSHMLQTKILGSDRVKLMESIVVGDIAELKPNQGTLSLFTNEAGGILDDLIVTNTSEGYLYVVSNAGCCDKDLALMQNKVREFQNKGSDVGLEVVDNALLALQGPTAAQVLQAGVADDLRKLPFMTSAVMEVFGVSGCRVTRCGYTGEDGVEVCQEVGVGWYRAQNWGDSCPPAFWCAMQISVPAAGAVHLAAALLENPEVKLAGLAARDSLRLEAGLCLYGKDIDERTTPVEGSLGWTLGKRRRAAMDFPGAKVIVPQLKSKVQRRRVGLMCEGAPMRAHSPILSTEGTVIGTVTSGCPSPCLKRNVAMGYVPYEYSRPGTLLLVEVRRKQQMAVVSKMPFVPTNYYTLK
;
A
#
# COMPACT_ATOMS: atom_id res chain seq x y z
N MET A 1 14.01 26.20 32.90
CA MET A 1 15.34 26.54 32.37
C MET A 1 16.52 26.24 33.29
N ALA A 2 16.37 26.12 34.61
CA ALA A 2 17.51 25.87 35.52
C ALA A 2 18.00 24.40 35.59
N ALA A 3 17.21 23.41 35.20
CA ALA A 3 17.59 22.00 35.28
C ALA A 3 18.46 21.57 34.08
N SER A 4 18.25 22.18 32.91
CA SER A 4 18.96 21.84 31.67
C SER A 4 20.43 22.31 31.67
N VAL A 5 20.71 23.43 32.30
CA VAL A 5 22.08 24.01 32.39
C VAL A 5 22.98 23.19 33.33
N ARG A 6 22.44 22.61 34.39
CA ARG A 6 23.21 21.73 35.30
C ARG A 6 23.60 20.38 34.67
N CYS A 7 22.83 19.88 33.74
CA CYS A 7 23.16 18.63 33.04
C CYS A 7 24.31 18.84 32.04
N LEU A 8 24.34 19.97 31.33
CA LEU A 8 25.44 20.29 30.41
C LEU A 8 26.78 20.51 31.11
N HIS A 9 26.77 21.18 32.30
CA HIS A 9 28.00 21.36 33.06
C HIS A 9 28.57 20.05 33.66
N ARG A 10 27.73 19.09 34.04
CA ARG A 10 28.19 17.76 34.47
C ARG A 10 28.79 16.95 33.30
N LEU A 11 28.19 16.99 32.11
CA LEU A 11 28.73 16.34 30.90
C LEU A 11 30.09 16.90 30.47
N GLN A 12 30.27 18.22 30.53
CA GLN A 12 31.55 18.85 30.20
C GLN A 12 32.66 18.53 31.21
N ALA A 13 32.30 18.41 32.49
CA ALA A 13 33.28 18.02 33.56
C ALA A 13 33.72 16.55 33.38
N THR A 14 32.80 15.64 33.04
CA THR A 14 33.10 14.23 32.80
C THR A 14 33.95 14.02 31.54
N MET A 15 33.71 14.79 30.48
CA MET A 15 34.54 14.77 29.28
C MET A 15 35.96 15.27 29.49
N ARG A 16 36.16 16.32 30.31
CA ARG A 16 37.50 16.81 30.64
C ARG A 16 38.30 15.81 31.51
N LEU A 17 37.67 15.07 32.39
CA LEU A 17 38.30 14.00 33.17
C LEU A 17 38.68 12.80 32.29
N ALA A 18 37.83 12.39 31.35
CA ALA A 18 38.12 11.29 30.42
C ALA A 18 39.30 11.61 29.50
N VAL A 19 39.36 12.83 28.95
CA VAL A 19 40.47 13.27 28.08
C VAL A 19 41.79 13.35 28.86
N SER A 20 41.76 13.78 30.16
CA SER A 20 42.97 13.84 31.00
C SER A 20 43.46 12.44 31.42
N MET A 21 42.59 11.45 31.53
CA MET A 21 42.97 10.06 31.85
C MET A 21 43.62 9.35 30.64
N VAL A 22 43.11 9.59 29.44
CA VAL A 22 43.64 9.01 28.20
C VAL A 22 45.03 9.57 27.89
N ALA A 23 45.29 10.87 28.16
CA ALA A 23 46.57 11.49 27.98
C ALA A 23 47.67 10.95 28.94
N ARG A 24 47.29 10.36 30.09
CA ARG A 24 48.26 9.76 31.03
C ARG A 24 48.59 8.29 30.78
N LEU A 25 47.87 7.60 29.89
CA LEU A 25 48.02 6.18 29.63
C LEU A 25 48.74 5.85 28.32
N GLY A 26 49.28 6.83 27.60
CA GLY A 26 50.23 6.61 26.47
C GLY A 26 49.68 5.84 25.26
N PHE A 27 48.42 5.75 25.05
CA PHE A 27 47.84 5.09 23.91
C PHE A 27 47.80 6.00 22.65
N ARG A 28 48.28 5.51 21.51
CA ARG A 28 48.26 6.21 20.22
C ARG A 28 46.81 6.32 19.70
N LEU A 29 46.40 7.52 19.29
CA LEU A 29 45.07 7.93 18.81
C LEU A 29 44.60 7.30 17.50
N GLN A 30 45.17 6.15 17.05
CA GLN A 30 44.80 5.56 15.76
C GLN A 30 43.81 4.40 15.79
N GLU A 31 43.32 3.95 16.96
CA GLU A 31 42.42 2.80 17.06
C GLU A 31 41.03 3.09 17.67
N LEU A 32 40.55 4.32 17.65
CA LEU A 32 39.28 4.72 18.28
C LEU A 32 38.16 5.21 17.33
N PRO A 33 37.91 4.62 16.14
CA PRO A 33 36.71 4.99 15.38
C PRO A 33 35.52 4.09 15.57
N SER A 34 35.63 2.85 16.11
CA SER A 34 34.52 1.89 16.01
C SER A 34 33.64 1.75 17.26
N VAL A 35 34.08 2.21 18.42
CA VAL A 35 33.32 2.03 19.68
C VAL A 35 32.52 3.28 20.04
N LEU A 36 33.02 4.48 19.78
CA LEU A 36 32.25 5.72 20.00
C LEU A 36 31.14 5.94 18.96
N GLY A 37 31.30 5.42 17.73
CA GLY A 37 30.27 5.49 16.69
C GLY A 37 28.99 4.68 16.99
N ARG A 38 29.08 3.66 17.86
CA ARG A 38 27.91 2.85 18.27
C ARG A 38 27.14 3.40 19.47
N GLN A 39 27.69 4.31 20.23
CA GLN A 39 26.98 4.89 21.41
C GLN A 39 26.32 6.25 21.13
N LEU A 40 26.56 6.88 19.98
CA LEU A 40 25.87 8.12 19.57
C LEU A 40 24.67 7.90 18.63
N SER A 41 24.37 6.64 18.30
CA SER A 41 23.21 6.26 17.45
C SER A 41 21.97 5.88 18.26
N CYS A 42 21.83 6.30 19.49
CA CYS A 42 20.61 6.09 20.29
C CYS A 42 19.92 7.42 20.58
N ALA A 43 19.74 8.27 19.56
CA ALA A 43 18.52 9.04 19.47
C ALA A 43 17.46 8.01 19.04
N GLN A 44 16.61 7.55 19.95
CA GLN A 44 15.38 6.86 19.59
C GLN A 44 14.65 7.79 18.62
N ASP A 45 14.62 7.42 17.33
CA ASP A 45 13.78 8.12 16.35
C ASP A 45 12.37 8.07 16.92
N VAL A 46 11.85 9.22 17.31
CA VAL A 46 10.50 9.32 17.88
C VAL A 46 9.55 8.97 16.76
N LEU A 47 8.89 7.80 16.85
CA LEU A 47 7.95 7.35 15.84
C LEU A 47 6.88 8.42 15.58
N ARG A 48 6.59 8.67 14.32
CA ARG A 48 5.50 9.57 13.91
C ARG A 48 4.16 9.02 14.40
N ARG A 49 3.22 9.90 14.68
CA ARG A 49 1.89 9.57 15.19
C ARG A 49 0.83 10.11 14.24
N THR A 50 -0.19 9.33 13.97
CA THR A 50 -1.36 9.78 13.23
C THR A 50 -2.26 10.65 14.12
N PRO A 51 -3.19 11.43 13.56
CA PRO A 51 -4.19 12.16 14.35
C PRO A 51 -5.05 11.26 15.26
N LEU A 52 -5.10 9.95 14.97
CA LEU A 52 -5.86 8.96 15.74
C LEU A 52 -5.02 8.22 16.80
N TYR A 53 -3.77 8.60 17.05
CA TYR A 53 -2.87 7.87 17.94
C TYR A 53 -3.47 7.65 19.36
N ASP A 54 -3.95 8.72 20.00
CA ASP A 54 -4.55 8.63 21.34
C ASP A 54 -5.90 7.90 21.31
N PHE A 55 -6.64 8.03 20.22
CA PHE A 55 -7.86 7.27 19.97
C PHE A 55 -7.59 5.76 19.91
N HIS A 56 -6.50 5.33 19.25
CA HIS A 56 -6.11 3.93 19.24
C HIS A 56 -5.80 3.39 20.63
N LEU A 57 -5.06 4.16 21.44
CA LEU A 57 -4.74 3.78 22.81
C LEU A 57 -6.01 3.64 23.66
N ALA A 58 -6.94 4.59 23.57
CA ALA A 58 -8.22 4.57 24.28
C ALA A 58 -9.07 3.34 23.94
N HIS A 59 -8.98 2.85 22.69
CA HIS A 59 -9.71 1.66 22.22
C HIS A 59 -8.91 0.35 22.36
N GLY A 60 -7.76 0.37 23.06
CA GLY A 60 -6.96 -0.83 23.34
C GLY A 60 -6.11 -1.29 22.18
N GLY A 61 -5.73 -0.39 21.29
CA GLY A 61 -4.80 -0.64 20.19
C GLY A 61 -3.42 -1.06 20.69
N LYS A 62 -2.91 -2.19 20.21
CA LYS A 62 -1.54 -2.65 20.43
C LYS A 62 -0.63 -2.00 19.40
N MET A 63 0.07 -0.96 19.82
CA MET A 63 0.87 -0.14 18.92
C MET A 63 2.19 -0.82 18.58
N VAL A 64 2.58 -0.74 17.29
CA VAL A 64 3.86 -1.22 16.76
C VAL A 64 4.46 -0.18 15.82
N GLU A 65 5.77 -0.27 15.60
CA GLU A 65 6.44 0.48 14.54
C GLU A 65 6.06 -0.11 13.17
N PHE A 66 5.64 0.77 12.25
CA PHE A 66 5.39 0.46 10.85
C PHE A 66 5.75 1.65 9.97
N ALA A 67 6.74 1.51 9.12
CA ALA A 67 7.22 2.55 8.20
C ALA A 67 7.53 3.90 8.89
N GLY A 68 8.14 3.85 10.09
CA GLY A 68 8.47 5.03 10.89
C GLY A 68 7.28 5.63 11.66
N TRP A 69 6.13 4.98 11.67
CA TRP A 69 4.93 5.39 12.38
C TRP A 69 4.56 4.42 13.50
N SER A 70 3.93 4.94 14.55
CA SER A 70 3.30 4.13 15.59
C SER A 70 1.86 3.83 15.22
N LEU A 71 1.53 2.57 14.89
CA LEU A 71 0.22 2.15 14.39
C LEU A 71 -0.28 0.90 15.12
N PRO A 72 -1.61 0.69 15.23
CA PRO A 72 -2.17 -0.48 15.89
C PRO A 72 -2.01 -1.73 15.01
N VAL A 73 -1.31 -2.76 15.52
CA VAL A 73 -1.25 -4.07 14.86
C VAL A 73 -2.57 -4.83 15.01
N GLN A 74 -3.21 -4.71 16.17
CA GLN A 74 -4.55 -5.23 16.48
C GLN A 74 -5.14 -4.47 17.67
N TYR A 75 -6.44 -4.65 17.91
CA TYR A 75 -7.14 -4.15 19.08
C TYR A 75 -7.46 -5.28 20.08
N ARG A 76 -8.61 -5.22 20.75
CA ARG A 76 -9.01 -6.25 21.72
C ARG A 76 -9.34 -7.57 21.04
N ASP A 77 -10.03 -7.50 19.89
CA ASP A 77 -10.33 -8.66 19.07
C ASP A 77 -9.04 -9.26 18.47
N SER A 78 -9.03 -10.57 18.24
CA SER A 78 -7.92 -11.19 17.55
C SER A 78 -7.85 -10.70 16.09
N HIS A 79 -6.69 -10.82 15.45
CA HIS A 79 -6.56 -10.47 14.04
C HIS A 79 -7.45 -11.33 13.12
N VAL A 80 -7.74 -12.57 13.54
CA VAL A 80 -8.66 -13.47 12.81
C VAL A 80 -10.10 -12.97 12.92
N ASP A 81 -10.54 -12.59 14.13
CA ASP A 81 -11.88 -12.06 14.34
C ASP A 81 -12.08 -10.74 13.60
N SER A 82 -11.08 -9.83 13.64
CA SER A 82 -11.11 -8.58 12.88
C SER A 82 -11.16 -8.83 11.37
N HIS A 83 -10.42 -9.84 10.87
CA HIS A 83 -10.46 -10.24 9.47
C HIS A 83 -11.85 -10.74 9.07
N LEU A 84 -12.40 -11.70 9.82
CA LEU A 84 -13.73 -12.27 9.53
C LEU A 84 -14.84 -11.24 9.67
N HIS A 85 -14.74 -10.34 10.65
CA HIS A 85 -15.66 -9.21 10.79
C HIS A 85 -15.64 -8.31 9.55
N THR A 86 -14.46 -7.98 9.03
CA THR A 86 -14.32 -7.18 7.79
C THR A 86 -14.98 -7.87 6.58
N ARG A 87 -14.95 -9.21 6.52
CA ARG A 87 -15.60 -10.00 5.44
C ARG A 87 -17.11 -10.06 5.55
N GLN A 88 -17.66 -9.94 6.76
CA GLN A 88 -19.10 -10.12 7.04
C GLN A 88 -19.86 -8.82 7.29
N HIS A 89 -19.17 -7.83 7.84
CA HIS A 89 -19.68 -6.52 8.24
C HIS A 89 -18.83 -5.40 7.64
N CYS A 90 -18.30 -4.47 8.45
CA CYS A 90 -17.26 -3.56 8.01
C CYS A 90 -16.31 -3.18 9.15
N SER A 91 -15.10 -2.79 8.77
CA SER A 91 -14.05 -2.37 9.70
C SER A 91 -13.45 -1.03 9.29
N LEU A 92 -13.05 -0.25 10.31
CA LEU A 92 -12.36 1.01 10.17
C LEU A 92 -10.87 0.80 10.40
N PHE A 93 -10.06 1.18 9.40
CA PHE A 93 -8.59 1.17 9.44
C PHE A 93 -8.06 2.59 9.39
N ASP A 94 -7.10 2.91 10.25
CA ASP A 94 -6.29 4.11 10.12
C ASP A 94 -5.17 3.88 9.09
N VAL A 95 -5.21 4.63 8.01
CA VAL A 95 -4.19 4.63 6.94
C VAL A 95 -3.60 6.02 6.73
N SER A 96 -3.69 6.89 7.75
CA SER A 96 -3.21 8.28 7.71
C SER A 96 -1.69 8.41 7.52
N HIS A 97 -0.95 7.33 7.70
CA HIS A 97 0.50 7.28 7.44
C HIS A 97 0.86 7.35 5.95
N MET A 98 -0.09 7.11 5.04
CA MET A 98 0.12 7.18 3.59
C MET A 98 0.44 8.61 3.14
N LEU A 99 1.32 8.74 2.14
CA LEU A 99 1.61 10.04 1.54
C LEU A 99 0.44 10.49 0.65
N GLN A 100 -0.09 11.67 0.94
CA GLN A 100 -1.15 12.31 0.15
C GLN A 100 -0.57 13.58 -0.50
N THR A 101 -0.71 13.72 -1.82
CA THR A 101 -0.22 14.90 -2.55
C THR A 101 -1.23 15.37 -3.59
N LYS A 102 -1.17 16.67 -3.92
CA LYS A 102 -1.85 17.28 -5.06
C LYS A 102 -0.82 17.72 -6.08
N ILE A 103 -1.04 17.35 -7.32
CA ILE A 103 -0.28 17.87 -8.47
C ILE A 103 -1.16 18.91 -9.18
N LEU A 104 -0.66 20.14 -9.21
CA LEU A 104 -1.37 21.34 -9.65
C LEU A 104 -0.87 21.79 -11.03
N GLY A 105 -1.60 22.70 -11.65
CA GLY A 105 -1.23 23.36 -12.90
C GLY A 105 -1.80 22.69 -14.15
N SER A 106 -1.73 23.38 -15.27
CA SER A 106 -2.27 22.92 -16.56
C SER A 106 -1.51 21.75 -17.15
N ASP A 107 -0.20 21.62 -16.87
CA ASP A 107 0.65 20.52 -17.35
C ASP A 107 0.75 19.35 -16.36
N ARG A 108 -0.09 19.28 -15.32
CA ARG A 108 -0.09 18.23 -14.28
C ARG A 108 -0.18 16.82 -14.83
N VAL A 109 -0.98 16.62 -15.89
CA VAL A 109 -1.16 15.29 -16.52
C VAL A 109 0.13 14.86 -17.21
N LYS A 110 0.76 15.76 -18.00
CA LYS A 110 2.03 15.48 -18.67
C LYS A 110 3.15 15.16 -17.68
N LEU A 111 3.22 15.93 -16.58
CA LEU A 111 4.18 15.68 -15.51
C LEU A 111 3.96 14.28 -14.94
N MET A 112 2.72 13.95 -14.56
CA MET A 112 2.43 12.66 -13.94
C MET A 112 2.73 11.50 -14.89
N GLU A 113 2.32 11.58 -16.14
CA GLU A 113 2.62 10.56 -17.16
C GLU A 113 4.13 10.40 -17.44
N SER A 114 4.94 11.41 -17.16
CA SER A 114 6.40 11.29 -17.30
C SER A 114 7.07 10.40 -16.23
N ILE A 115 6.34 10.01 -15.17
CA ILE A 115 6.87 9.21 -14.07
C ILE A 115 6.04 7.97 -13.74
N VAL A 116 4.81 7.84 -14.28
CA VAL A 116 3.95 6.67 -14.07
C VAL A 116 3.67 5.90 -15.35
N VAL A 117 3.30 4.63 -15.21
CA VAL A 117 2.96 3.74 -16.34
C VAL A 117 1.50 3.88 -16.79
N GLY A 118 0.62 4.42 -15.95
CA GLY A 118 -0.81 4.56 -16.19
C GLY A 118 -1.14 5.61 -17.23
N ASP A 119 -2.32 5.50 -17.84
CA ASP A 119 -2.87 6.50 -18.74
C ASP A 119 -3.71 7.51 -17.94
N ILE A 120 -3.08 8.60 -17.56
CA ILE A 120 -3.70 9.62 -16.72
C ILE A 120 -4.58 10.56 -17.56
N ALA A 121 -4.22 10.75 -18.81
CA ALA A 121 -4.98 11.60 -19.74
C ALA A 121 -6.37 11.04 -20.09
N GLU A 122 -6.56 9.71 -20.03
CA GLU A 122 -7.86 9.07 -20.27
C GLU A 122 -8.81 9.11 -19.06
N LEU A 123 -8.32 9.51 -17.86
CA LEU A 123 -9.14 9.58 -16.66
C LEU A 123 -10.20 10.69 -16.78
N LYS A 124 -11.45 10.31 -16.58
CA LYS A 124 -12.56 11.25 -16.46
C LYS A 124 -12.44 12.05 -15.15
N PRO A 125 -13.10 13.21 -15.05
CA PRO A 125 -13.19 13.93 -13.77
C PRO A 125 -13.67 13.01 -12.64
N ASN A 126 -12.98 13.08 -11.51
CA ASN A 126 -13.20 12.26 -10.30
C ASN A 126 -12.94 10.75 -10.48
N GLN A 127 -12.35 10.33 -11.58
CA GLN A 127 -11.92 8.97 -11.78
C GLN A 127 -10.47 8.79 -11.34
N GLY A 128 -10.21 7.69 -10.62
CA GLY A 128 -8.88 7.27 -10.20
C GLY A 128 -8.40 6.01 -10.94
N THR A 129 -7.13 5.75 -10.84
CA THR A 129 -6.49 4.51 -11.31
C THR A 129 -5.32 4.12 -10.43
N LEU A 130 -5.10 2.82 -10.29
CA LEU A 130 -3.84 2.31 -9.77
C LEU A 130 -2.76 2.47 -10.84
N SER A 131 -1.62 3.00 -10.46
CA SER A 131 -0.45 3.13 -11.30
C SER A 131 0.82 2.74 -10.58
N LEU A 132 1.94 2.76 -11.28
CA LEU A 132 3.25 2.42 -10.74
C LEU A 132 4.23 3.52 -11.12
N PHE A 133 5.06 3.94 -10.17
CA PHE A 133 6.34 4.59 -10.48
C PHE A 133 7.33 3.51 -10.91
N THR A 134 8.04 3.74 -12.00
CA THR A 134 9.06 2.80 -12.49
C THR A 134 10.39 3.50 -12.73
N ASN A 135 11.49 2.76 -12.62
CA ASN A 135 12.82 3.22 -12.99
C ASN A 135 13.15 2.87 -14.45
N GLU A 136 14.28 3.39 -14.97
CA GLU A 136 14.71 3.15 -16.34
C GLU A 136 15.05 1.67 -16.63
N ALA A 137 15.36 0.87 -15.60
CA ALA A 137 15.55 -0.58 -15.70
C ALA A 137 14.23 -1.36 -15.72
N GLY A 138 13.08 -0.68 -15.62
CA GLY A 138 11.75 -1.27 -15.62
C GLY A 138 11.28 -1.78 -14.25
N GLY A 139 12.05 -1.58 -13.18
CA GLY A 139 11.68 -1.96 -11.82
C GLY A 139 10.65 -1.01 -11.21
N ILE A 140 9.80 -1.52 -10.32
CA ILE A 140 8.75 -0.76 -9.64
C ILE A 140 9.34 0.01 -8.47
N LEU A 141 9.26 1.34 -8.51
CA LEU A 141 9.68 2.20 -7.40
C LEU A 141 8.63 2.29 -6.31
N ASP A 142 7.36 2.39 -6.66
CA ASP A 142 6.20 2.29 -5.77
C ASP A 142 4.92 2.04 -6.56
N ASP A 143 3.86 1.63 -5.86
CA ASP A 143 2.50 1.57 -6.36
C ASP A 143 1.64 2.67 -5.70
N LEU A 144 0.78 3.31 -6.50
CA LEU A 144 0.05 4.50 -6.09
C LEU A 144 -1.32 4.61 -6.76
N ILE A 145 -2.22 5.35 -6.13
CA ILE A 145 -3.50 5.73 -6.74
C ILE A 145 -3.42 7.18 -7.21
N VAL A 146 -3.76 7.41 -8.48
CA VAL A 146 -3.87 8.75 -9.07
C VAL A 146 -5.32 9.00 -9.41
N THR A 147 -5.89 10.09 -8.91
CA THR A 147 -7.28 10.52 -9.18
C THR A 147 -7.25 11.86 -9.91
N ASN A 148 -7.91 11.93 -11.07
CA ASN A 148 -8.14 13.18 -11.79
C ASN A 148 -9.36 13.89 -11.19
N THR A 149 -9.15 14.93 -10.38
CA THR A 149 -10.23 15.58 -9.65
C THR A 149 -10.99 16.60 -10.50
N SER A 150 -12.27 16.82 -10.18
CA SER A 150 -13.07 17.90 -10.80
C SER A 150 -12.59 19.30 -10.40
N GLU A 151 -11.83 19.40 -9.30
CA GLU A 151 -11.27 20.64 -8.78
C GLU A 151 -10.00 21.10 -9.53
N GLY A 152 -9.59 20.37 -10.56
CA GLY A 152 -8.51 20.78 -11.46
C GLY A 152 -7.09 20.40 -11.00
N TYR A 153 -6.94 19.45 -10.09
CA TYR A 153 -5.66 18.86 -9.70
C TYR A 153 -5.69 17.33 -9.78
N LEU A 154 -4.52 16.69 -9.77
CA LEU A 154 -4.43 15.25 -9.54
C LEU A 154 -4.20 15.01 -8.05
N TYR A 155 -5.06 14.19 -7.46
CA TYR A 155 -4.87 13.71 -6.09
C TYR A 155 -4.15 12.37 -6.12
N VAL A 156 -3.05 12.26 -5.39
CA VAL A 156 -2.17 11.09 -5.42
C VAL A 156 -1.98 10.56 -4.00
N VAL A 157 -2.17 9.25 -3.84
CA VAL A 157 -1.90 8.53 -2.59
C VAL A 157 -0.87 7.45 -2.86
N SER A 158 0.27 7.47 -2.15
CA SER A 158 1.35 6.49 -2.27
C SER A 158 1.79 5.93 -0.91
N ASN A 159 2.63 4.90 -0.92
CA ASN A 159 2.94 4.11 0.27
C ASN A 159 3.81 4.87 1.28
N ALA A 160 3.47 4.77 2.57
CA ALA A 160 4.20 5.42 3.66
C ALA A 160 5.69 5.03 3.71
N GLY A 161 6.01 3.77 3.45
CA GLY A 161 7.39 3.28 3.41
C GLY A 161 8.22 3.83 2.24
N CYS A 162 7.57 4.45 1.25
CA CYS A 162 8.19 5.08 0.08
C CYS A 162 8.10 6.62 0.10
N CYS A 163 7.51 7.20 1.15
CA CYS A 163 7.17 8.61 1.25
C CYS A 163 8.33 9.55 0.82
N ASP A 164 9.51 9.40 1.39
CA ASP A 164 10.64 10.28 1.12
C ASP A 164 11.13 10.13 -0.34
N LYS A 165 11.19 8.92 -0.84
CA LYS A 165 11.60 8.58 -2.20
C LYS A 165 10.60 9.12 -3.24
N ASP A 166 9.32 8.89 -3.01
CA ASP A 166 8.24 9.33 -3.91
C ASP A 166 8.11 10.85 -3.94
N LEU A 167 8.19 11.47 -2.77
CA LEU A 167 8.15 12.93 -2.67
C LEU A 167 9.34 13.56 -3.39
N ALA A 168 10.54 13.01 -3.20
CA ALA A 168 11.74 13.48 -3.90
C ALA A 168 11.63 13.31 -5.41
N LEU A 169 11.10 12.17 -5.89
CA LEU A 169 10.85 11.91 -7.32
C LEU A 169 9.90 12.94 -7.91
N MET A 170 8.75 13.16 -7.27
CA MET A 170 7.75 14.13 -7.73
C MET A 170 8.27 15.57 -7.69
N GLN A 171 8.95 15.98 -6.61
CA GLN A 171 9.53 17.33 -6.48
C GLN A 171 10.60 17.61 -7.53
N ASN A 172 11.48 16.64 -7.80
CA ASN A 172 12.51 16.79 -8.82
C ASN A 172 11.88 16.93 -10.21
N LYS A 173 10.83 16.17 -10.49
CA LYS A 173 10.12 16.24 -11.76
C LYS A 173 9.36 17.58 -11.90
N VAL A 174 8.74 18.08 -10.84
CA VAL A 174 8.12 19.42 -10.82
C VAL A 174 9.14 20.50 -11.17
N ARG A 175 10.32 20.50 -10.53
CA ARG A 175 11.40 21.45 -10.83
C ARG A 175 11.87 21.35 -12.28
N GLU A 176 12.02 20.12 -12.81
CA GLU A 176 12.41 19.90 -14.21
C GLU A 176 11.39 20.55 -15.18
N PHE A 177 10.10 20.37 -14.93
CA PHE A 177 9.03 20.93 -15.75
C PHE A 177 8.95 22.46 -15.64
N GLN A 178 9.04 23.01 -14.41
CA GLN A 178 9.07 24.46 -14.17
C GLN A 178 10.25 25.13 -14.87
N ASN A 179 11.44 24.51 -14.84
CA ASN A 179 12.64 25.01 -15.55
C ASN A 179 12.44 25.06 -17.07
N LYS A 180 11.53 24.25 -17.62
CA LYS A 180 11.13 24.25 -19.04
C LYS A 180 9.96 25.20 -19.34
N GLY A 181 9.49 25.96 -18.34
CA GLY A 181 8.38 26.91 -18.48
C GLY A 181 6.98 26.28 -18.37
N SER A 182 6.87 25.03 -17.90
CA SER A 182 5.56 24.37 -17.70
C SER A 182 4.89 24.86 -16.42
N ASP A 183 3.55 24.94 -16.46
CA ASP A 183 2.71 25.28 -15.32
C ASP A 183 2.39 24.00 -14.52
N VAL A 184 3.18 23.75 -13.47
CA VAL A 184 3.02 22.61 -12.56
C VAL A 184 3.40 23.00 -11.12
N GLY A 185 2.72 22.37 -10.16
CA GLY A 185 3.01 22.52 -8.72
C GLY A 185 2.77 21.22 -7.97
N LEU A 186 3.31 21.11 -6.77
CA LEU A 186 3.09 19.99 -5.85
C LEU A 186 2.80 20.52 -4.45
N GLU A 187 1.75 20.00 -3.84
CA GLU A 187 1.33 20.27 -2.46
C GLU A 187 1.23 18.93 -1.70
N VAL A 188 1.82 18.86 -0.52
CA VAL A 188 1.61 17.73 0.40
C VAL A 188 0.36 18.02 1.22
N VAL A 189 -0.55 17.05 1.30
CA VAL A 189 -1.81 17.16 2.02
C VAL A 189 -1.65 16.57 3.42
N ASP A 190 -1.87 17.37 4.45
CA ASP A 190 -1.82 16.96 5.86
C ASP A 190 -3.24 16.59 6.36
N ASN A 191 -3.84 15.59 5.72
CA ASN A 191 -5.13 15.04 6.11
C ASN A 191 -4.95 13.65 6.74
N ALA A 192 -5.84 13.30 7.67
CA ALA A 192 -5.99 11.90 8.04
C ALA A 192 -6.62 11.10 6.89
N LEU A 193 -6.29 9.83 6.79
CA LEU A 193 -6.86 8.92 5.81
C LEU A 193 -7.45 7.71 6.52
N LEU A 194 -8.75 7.52 6.39
CA LEU A 194 -9.50 6.42 6.98
C LEU A 194 -9.98 5.46 5.90
N ALA A 195 -9.88 4.17 6.15
CA ALA A 195 -10.42 3.16 5.25
C ALA A 195 -11.55 2.38 5.94
N LEU A 196 -12.78 2.58 5.47
CA LEU A 196 -13.96 1.82 5.90
C LEU A 196 -14.22 0.70 4.91
N GLN A 197 -14.07 -0.55 5.36
CA GLN A 197 -13.92 -1.74 4.52
C GLN A 197 -14.90 -2.83 4.91
N GLY A 198 -15.61 -3.42 3.96
CA GLY A 198 -16.49 -4.56 4.17
C GLY A 198 -17.86 -4.37 3.51
N PRO A 199 -18.69 -5.43 3.41
CA PRO A 199 -19.94 -5.42 2.64
C PRO A 199 -20.97 -4.39 3.14
N THR A 200 -20.95 -4.00 4.41
CA THR A 200 -21.88 -3.00 4.97
C THR A 200 -21.31 -1.58 4.99
N ALA A 201 -20.04 -1.38 4.56
CA ALA A 201 -19.33 -0.10 4.69
C ALA A 201 -20.06 1.08 4.03
N ALA A 202 -20.58 0.89 2.82
CA ALA A 202 -21.27 1.99 2.15
C ALA A 202 -22.66 2.27 2.74
N GLN A 203 -23.36 1.27 3.29
CA GLN A 203 -24.61 1.49 4.02
C GLN A 203 -24.36 2.30 5.30
N VAL A 204 -23.29 1.97 6.02
CA VAL A 204 -22.87 2.73 7.22
C VAL A 204 -22.53 4.17 6.85
N LEU A 205 -21.72 4.36 5.81
CA LEU A 205 -21.32 5.71 5.39
C LEU A 205 -22.52 6.53 4.86
N GLN A 206 -23.48 5.90 4.18
CA GLN A 206 -24.67 6.57 3.65
C GLN A 206 -25.51 7.25 4.75
N ALA A 207 -25.44 6.76 5.98
CA ALA A 207 -26.15 7.39 7.11
C ALA A 207 -25.56 8.76 7.49
N GLY A 208 -24.31 9.03 7.15
CA GLY A 208 -23.61 10.28 7.49
C GLY A 208 -23.35 11.22 6.30
N VAL A 209 -23.89 10.93 5.11
CA VAL A 209 -23.72 11.75 3.91
C VAL A 209 -25.04 12.04 3.24
N ALA A 210 -25.18 13.24 2.68
CA ALA A 210 -26.37 13.62 1.91
C ALA A 210 -26.36 13.06 0.47
N ASP A 211 -25.16 12.86 -0.08
CA ASP A 211 -24.97 12.36 -1.44
C ASP A 211 -25.32 10.87 -1.56
N ASP A 212 -25.89 10.47 -2.69
CA ASP A 212 -26.20 9.08 -2.99
C ASP A 212 -24.95 8.30 -3.39
N LEU A 213 -24.40 7.50 -2.48
CA LEU A 213 -23.17 6.72 -2.70
C LEU A 213 -23.32 5.63 -3.79
N ARG A 214 -24.55 5.32 -4.23
CA ARG A 214 -24.77 4.43 -5.39
C ARG A 214 -24.27 5.06 -6.69
N LYS A 215 -24.14 6.40 -6.73
CA LYS A 215 -23.57 7.15 -7.86
C LYS A 215 -22.06 7.23 -7.83
N LEU A 216 -21.42 6.71 -6.79
CA LEU A 216 -19.97 6.67 -6.63
C LEU A 216 -19.46 5.24 -6.92
N PRO A 217 -19.17 4.88 -8.20
CA PRO A 217 -18.67 3.55 -8.53
C PRO A 217 -17.20 3.40 -8.14
N PHE A 218 -16.73 2.17 -8.26
CA PHE A 218 -15.33 1.82 -8.03
C PHE A 218 -14.34 2.74 -8.77
N MET A 219 -13.23 3.10 -8.09
CA MET A 219 -12.20 4.02 -8.56
C MET A 219 -12.76 5.40 -8.97
N THR A 220 -13.79 5.87 -8.26
CA THR A 220 -14.22 7.27 -8.33
C THR A 220 -14.20 7.94 -6.97
N SER A 221 -14.12 9.27 -6.97
CA SER A 221 -14.09 10.06 -5.74
C SER A 221 -15.05 11.24 -5.82
N ALA A 222 -15.48 11.74 -4.64
CA ALA A 222 -16.20 12.98 -4.52
C ALA A 222 -15.81 13.69 -3.23
N VAL A 223 -15.88 15.02 -3.22
CA VAL A 223 -15.75 15.82 -1.98
C VAL A 223 -17.14 16.02 -1.41
N MET A 224 -17.34 15.68 -0.13
CA MET A 224 -18.62 15.78 0.54
C MET A 224 -18.45 16.04 2.04
N GLU A 225 -19.53 16.36 2.70
CA GLU A 225 -19.61 16.36 4.16
C GLU A 225 -19.91 14.95 4.65
N VAL A 226 -19.20 14.48 5.68
CA VAL A 226 -19.36 13.12 6.24
C VAL A 226 -19.53 13.24 7.75
N PHE A 227 -20.70 12.86 8.29
CA PHE A 227 -21.05 12.99 9.72
C PHE A 227 -20.74 14.39 10.29
N GLY A 228 -21.10 15.46 9.54
CA GLY A 228 -20.85 16.85 9.93
C GLY A 228 -19.40 17.33 9.73
N VAL A 229 -18.50 16.51 9.24
CA VAL A 229 -17.15 16.92 8.88
C VAL A 229 -17.12 17.33 7.40
N SER A 230 -16.98 18.61 7.13
CA SER A 230 -16.92 19.16 5.76
C SER A 230 -15.57 18.93 5.12
N GLY A 231 -15.54 18.91 3.78
CA GLY A 231 -14.29 18.81 2.99
C GLY A 231 -13.65 17.43 2.98
N CYS A 232 -14.41 16.38 3.30
CA CYS A 232 -13.95 15.01 3.18
C CYS A 232 -13.95 14.59 1.71
N ARG A 233 -12.81 14.06 1.22
CA ARG A 233 -12.76 13.36 -0.06
C ARG A 233 -13.03 11.87 0.16
N VAL A 234 -14.14 11.40 -0.36
CA VAL A 234 -14.54 9.99 -0.32
C VAL A 234 -14.17 9.35 -1.64
N THR A 235 -13.32 8.33 -1.61
CA THR A 235 -12.91 7.56 -2.80
C THR A 235 -13.33 6.11 -2.63
N ARG A 236 -14.03 5.56 -3.61
CA ARG A 236 -14.39 4.13 -3.59
C ARG A 236 -13.24 3.30 -4.12
N CYS A 237 -12.33 2.91 -3.25
CA CYS A 237 -11.16 2.09 -3.52
C CYS A 237 -10.68 1.39 -2.25
N GLY A 238 -9.77 0.40 -2.32
CA GLY A 238 -9.22 -0.22 -1.10
C GLY A 238 -8.35 -1.44 -1.27
N TYR A 239 -7.97 -2.07 -0.15
CA TYR A 239 -6.88 -3.02 -0.03
C TYR A 239 -7.30 -4.35 0.64
N THR A 240 -8.59 -4.67 0.62
CA THR A 240 -9.13 -5.86 1.33
C THR A 240 -9.79 -6.88 0.41
N GLY A 241 -10.15 -6.49 -0.81
CA GLY A 241 -10.97 -7.31 -1.70
C GLY A 241 -12.47 -7.23 -1.43
N GLU A 242 -12.89 -6.48 -0.40
CA GLU A 242 -14.31 -6.23 -0.13
C GLU A 242 -14.77 -4.90 -0.69
N ASP A 243 -16.07 -4.82 -1.01
CA ASP A 243 -16.76 -3.58 -1.32
C ASP A 243 -17.54 -3.07 -0.10
N GLY A 244 -17.99 -1.85 -0.20
CA GLY A 244 -19.15 -1.36 0.48
C GLY A 244 -20.24 -1.09 -0.54
N VAL A 245 -21.29 -1.90 -0.54
CA VAL A 245 -22.63 -1.83 -1.19
C VAL A 245 -22.88 -2.76 -2.38
N GLU A 246 -23.83 -3.68 -2.17
CA GLU A 246 -24.71 -4.17 -3.23
C GLU A 246 -26.05 -3.42 -3.19
N VAL A 247 -26.48 -2.83 -4.30
CA VAL A 247 -27.89 -2.68 -4.66
C VAL A 247 -28.02 -2.95 -6.16
N CYS A 248 -28.69 -4.04 -6.48
CA CYS A 248 -29.12 -4.34 -7.84
C CYS A 248 -30.18 -3.34 -8.29
N GLN A 249 -29.94 -2.62 -9.37
CA GLN A 249 -31.00 -2.26 -10.31
C GLN A 249 -30.43 -2.09 -11.71
N GLU A 250 -30.99 -2.81 -12.64
CA GLU A 250 -30.66 -2.76 -14.06
C GLU A 250 -30.95 -1.38 -14.65
N VAL A 251 -29.97 -0.76 -15.29
CA VAL A 251 -30.19 -0.02 -16.54
C VAL A 251 -28.92 -0.19 -17.39
N GLY A 252 -29.10 -0.76 -18.57
CA GLY A 252 -28.02 -1.08 -19.49
C GLY A 252 -27.34 0.15 -20.04
N VAL A 253 -26.05 0.04 -20.28
CA VAL A 253 -25.34 0.49 -21.50
C VAL A 253 -23.91 -0.09 -21.51
N GLY A 254 -23.60 -0.77 -22.61
CA GLY A 254 -22.27 -0.78 -23.21
C GLY A 254 -21.18 -1.64 -22.57
N TRP A 255 -21.22 -2.92 -22.88
CA TRP A 255 -20.09 -3.85 -22.72
C TRP A 255 -18.87 -3.37 -23.51
N TYR A 256 -17.78 -2.95 -22.86
CA TYR A 256 -16.45 -3.13 -23.43
C TYR A 256 -16.02 -4.58 -23.21
N ARG A 257 -16.41 -5.41 -24.17
CA ARG A 257 -15.92 -6.78 -24.31
C ARG A 257 -14.41 -6.70 -24.53
N ALA A 258 -13.63 -7.09 -23.53
CA ALA A 258 -12.22 -7.40 -23.70
C ALA A 258 -12.13 -8.66 -24.58
N GLN A 259 -12.19 -8.48 -25.88
CA GLN A 259 -11.85 -9.51 -26.85
C GLN A 259 -10.32 -9.60 -26.89
N ASN A 260 -9.82 -10.82 -26.69
CA ASN A 260 -8.43 -11.27 -26.82
C ASN A 260 -7.54 -11.17 -25.57
N TRP A 261 -8.00 -11.70 -24.47
CA TRP A 261 -7.09 -12.20 -23.44
C TRP A 261 -7.44 -13.67 -23.18
N GLY A 262 -6.56 -14.57 -23.64
CA GLY A 262 -6.64 -15.97 -23.27
C GLY A 262 -6.58 -16.11 -21.75
N ASP A 263 -7.50 -16.84 -21.18
CA ASP A 263 -7.62 -17.44 -19.83
C ASP A 263 -6.93 -16.78 -18.61
N SER A 264 -6.58 -15.52 -18.66
CA SER A 264 -6.12 -14.75 -17.50
C SER A 264 -7.13 -13.64 -17.20
N CYS A 265 -8.09 -13.97 -16.33
CA CYS A 265 -8.88 -12.95 -15.63
C CYS A 265 -7.88 -11.96 -15.00
N PRO A 266 -8.00 -10.64 -15.22
CA PRO A 266 -7.10 -9.69 -14.59
C PRO A 266 -7.16 -9.87 -13.06
N PRO A 267 -6.01 -9.83 -12.37
CA PRO A 267 -6.01 -9.92 -10.92
C PRO A 267 -6.86 -8.80 -10.34
N ALA A 268 -7.66 -9.17 -9.37
CA ALA A 268 -8.65 -8.33 -8.71
C ALA A 268 -8.09 -6.97 -8.29
N PHE A 269 -8.85 -5.97 -8.63
CA PHE A 269 -8.58 -4.57 -8.32
C PHE A 269 -8.82 -4.27 -6.84
N TRP A 270 -8.17 -3.24 -6.35
CA TRP A 270 -8.25 -2.71 -5.00
C TRP A 270 -9.61 -2.08 -4.74
N CYS A 271 -10.30 -2.48 -3.67
CA CYS A 271 -11.57 -1.86 -3.32
C CYS A 271 -11.79 -1.68 -1.83
N ALA A 272 -12.29 -0.52 -1.52
CA ALA A 272 -12.98 -0.11 -0.31
C ALA A 272 -13.12 1.42 -0.30
N MET A 273 -13.82 1.98 0.67
CA MET A 273 -13.91 3.44 0.79
C MET A 273 -12.68 3.97 1.52
N GLN A 274 -11.95 4.88 0.90
CA GLN A 274 -10.95 5.73 1.55
C GLN A 274 -11.55 7.12 1.76
N ILE A 275 -11.45 7.62 2.97
CA ILE A 275 -11.96 8.94 3.35
C ILE A 275 -10.76 9.79 3.77
N SER A 276 -10.33 10.72 2.90
CA SER A 276 -9.39 11.77 3.30
C SER A 276 -10.16 12.84 4.06
N VAL A 277 -9.85 13.02 5.31
CA VAL A 277 -10.55 13.90 6.25
C VAL A 277 -9.57 14.93 6.82
N PRO A 278 -9.97 16.22 6.97
CA PRO A 278 -9.14 17.19 7.69
C PRO A 278 -8.70 16.63 9.05
N ALA A 279 -7.43 16.76 9.40
CA ALA A 279 -6.86 16.12 10.60
C ALA A 279 -7.64 16.44 11.89
N ALA A 280 -8.13 17.66 12.01
CA ALA A 280 -8.96 18.10 13.15
C ALA A 280 -10.31 17.36 13.28
N GLY A 281 -10.86 16.85 12.17
CA GLY A 281 -12.12 16.09 12.14
C GLY A 281 -11.96 14.58 12.26
N ALA A 282 -10.73 14.05 12.21
CA ALA A 282 -10.47 12.61 12.11
C ALA A 282 -11.02 11.81 13.31
N VAL A 283 -10.79 12.29 14.53
CA VAL A 283 -11.25 11.62 15.75
C VAL A 283 -12.77 11.65 15.82
N HIS A 284 -13.39 12.79 15.49
CA HIS A 284 -14.86 12.91 15.46
C HIS A 284 -15.48 11.93 14.45
N LEU A 285 -14.95 11.89 13.23
CA LEU A 285 -15.43 10.99 12.19
C LEU A 285 -15.26 9.51 12.58
N ALA A 286 -14.10 9.14 13.13
CA ALA A 286 -13.86 7.79 13.60
C ALA A 286 -14.81 7.38 14.72
N ALA A 287 -15.10 8.28 15.68
CA ALA A 287 -16.04 8.05 16.75
C ALA A 287 -17.49 7.88 16.21
N ALA A 288 -17.94 8.78 15.33
CA ALA A 288 -19.26 8.70 14.72
C ALA A 288 -19.49 7.42 13.91
N LEU A 289 -18.47 6.95 13.17
CA LEU A 289 -18.53 5.68 12.46
C LEU A 289 -18.65 4.48 13.41
N LEU A 290 -17.96 4.52 14.55
CA LEU A 290 -17.99 3.45 15.56
C LEU A 290 -19.29 3.39 16.38
N GLU A 291 -20.15 4.41 16.35
CA GLU A 291 -21.49 4.35 16.92
C GLU A 291 -22.37 3.32 16.22
N ASN A 292 -22.07 3.01 14.95
CA ASN A 292 -22.77 1.96 14.22
C ASN A 292 -22.22 0.58 14.63
N PRO A 293 -23.10 -0.36 15.09
CA PRO A 293 -22.68 -1.68 15.56
C PRO A 293 -22.01 -2.57 14.49
N GLU A 294 -22.23 -2.25 13.20
CA GLU A 294 -21.57 -2.93 12.08
C GLU A 294 -20.08 -2.60 11.98
N VAL A 295 -19.62 -1.51 12.62
CA VAL A 295 -18.23 -1.03 12.49
C VAL A 295 -17.38 -1.48 13.66
N LYS A 296 -16.23 -2.08 13.36
CA LYS A 296 -15.18 -2.35 14.33
C LYS A 296 -13.83 -1.78 13.86
N LEU A 297 -12.98 -1.45 14.84
CA LEU A 297 -11.59 -1.08 14.52
C LEU A 297 -10.80 -2.32 14.11
N ALA A 298 -10.00 -2.21 13.06
CA ALA A 298 -9.10 -3.26 12.62
C ALA A 298 -7.68 -2.73 12.41
N GLY A 299 -6.68 -3.54 12.76
CA GLY A 299 -5.27 -3.18 12.73
C GLY A 299 -4.52 -3.78 11.54
N LEU A 300 -3.20 -3.52 11.51
CA LEU A 300 -2.30 -3.93 10.42
C LEU A 300 -2.29 -5.45 10.18
N ALA A 301 -2.47 -6.29 11.23
CA ALA A 301 -2.45 -7.73 11.06
C ALA A 301 -3.67 -8.25 10.27
N ALA A 302 -4.86 -7.69 10.54
CA ALA A 302 -6.06 -8.00 9.75
C ALA A 302 -5.92 -7.46 8.31
N ARG A 303 -5.38 -6.22 8.15
CA ARG A 303 -5.10 -5.63 6.83
C ARG A 303 -4.18 -6.51 5.99
N ASP A 304 -3.09 -7.08 6.58
CA ASP A 304 -2.13 -7.92 5.84
C ASP A 304 -2.77 -9.25 5.40
N SER A 305 -3.56 -9.90 6.25
CA SER A 305 -4.24 -11.14 5.86
C SER A 305 -5.35 -10.92 4.82
N LEU A 306 -6.11 -9.82 4.92
CA LEU A 306 -7.15 -9.44 3.95
C LEU A 306 -6.58 -9.16 2.57
N ARG A 307 -5.54 -8.31 2.49
CA ARG A 307 -4.89 -7.99 1.21
C ARG A 307 -4.30 -9.23 0.54
N LEU A 308 -3.73 -10.15 1.34
CA LEU A 308 -3.12 -11.37 0.82
C LEU A 308 -4.18 -12.31 0.23
N GLU A 309 -5.33 -12.49 0.88
CA GLU A 309 -6.46 -13.23 0.32
C GLU A 309 -6.96 -12.61 -1.00
N ALA A 310 -6.95 -11.29 -1.09
CA ALA A 310 -7.28 -10.55 -2.31
C ALA A 310 -6.17 -10.60 -3.38
N GLY A 311 -5.01 -11.19 -3.10
CA GLY A 311 -3.88 -11.30 -4.04
C GLY A 311 -3.16 -9.97 -4.30
N LEU A 312 -3.30 -8.99 -3.40
CA LEU A 312 -2.75 -7.64 -3.54
C LEU A 312 -1.31 -7.57 -3.02
N CYS A 313 -0.45 -6.90 -3.78
CA CYS A 313 0.96 -6.75 -3.45
C CYS A 313 1.16 -5.82 -2.24
N LEU A 314 2.22 -6.07 -1.49
CA LEU A 314 2.79 -5.13 -0.54
C LEU A 314 4.17 -4.71 -1.05
N TYR A 315 4.33 -3.40 -1.29
CA TYR A 315 5.62 -2.86 -1.72
C TYR A 315 6.73 -3.18 -0.69
N GLY A 316 7.92 -3.48 -1.18
CA GLY A 316 9.06 -3.92 -0.37
C GLY A 316 9.03 -5.40 0.04
N LYS A 317 7.90 -6.11 -0.18
CA LYS A 317 7.80 -7.57 0.02
C LYS A 317 7.53 -8.31 -1.28
N ASP A 318 6.41 -7.97 -1.95
CA ASP A 318 5.95 -8.67 -3.15
C ASP A 318 6.42 -8.02 -4.45
N ILE A 319 6.69 -6.74 -4.42
CA ILE A 319 7.22 -5.92 -5.53
C ILE A 319 8.28 -4.96 -4.99
N ASP A 320 9.28 -4.67 -5.82
CA ASP A 320 10.42 -3.81 -5.49
C ASP A 320 11.05 -3.20 -6.76
N GLU A 321 12.16 -2.47 -6.58
CA GLU A 321 12.92 -1.80 -7.64
C GLU A 321 13.59 -2.74 -8.66
N ARG A 322 13.58 -4.06 -8.41
CA ARG A 322 14.14 -5.11 -9.27
C ARG A 322 13.07 -5.94 -9.97
N THR A 323 11.80 -5.67 -9.67
CA THR A 323 10.65 -6.40 -10.19
C THR A 323 9.92 -5.55 -11.21
N THR A 324 9.76 -6.06 -12.43
CA THR A 324 8.99 -5.35 -13.46
C THR A 324 7.49 -5.55 -13.25
N PRO A 325 6.64 -4.65 -13.78
CA PRO A 325 5.18 -4.84 -13.75
C PRO A 325 4.72 -6.16 -14.35
N VAL A 326 5.42 -6.68 -15.35
CA VAL A 326 5.07 -7.94 -16.01
C VAL A 326 5.41 -9.14 -15.13
N GLU A 327 6.59 -9.16 -14.51
CA GLU A 327 6.97 -10.17 -13.51
C GLU A 327 6.02 -10.14 -12.32
N GLY A 328 5.66 -8.96 -11.83
CA GLY A 328 4.73 -8.73 -10.72
C GLY A 328 3.26 -9.04 -11.04
N SER A 329 2.95 -9.46 -12.28
CA SER A 329 1.58 -9.66 -12.76
C SER A 329 0.72 -8.38 -12.65
N LEU A 330 1.34 -7.21 -12.82
CA LEU A 330 0.75 -5.87 -12.79
C LEU A 330 0.72 -5.22 -14.19
N GLY A 331 0.98 -5.97 -15.25
CA GLY A 331 1.00 -5.47 -16.63
C GLY A 331 -0.30 -4.79 -17.07
N TRP A 332 -1.40 -5.03 -16.38
CA TRP A 332 -2.69 -4.38 -16.62
C TRP A 332 -2.72 -2.89 -16.20
N THR A 333 -1.80 -2.44 -15.33
CA THR A 333 -1.68 -1.02 -14.94
C THR A 333 -1.12 -0.15 -16.06
N LEU A 334 -0.49 -0.75 -17.08
CA LEU A 334 0.04 -0.03 -18.22
C LEU A 334 -1.11 0.36 -19.17
N GLY A 335 -1.34 1.64 -19.37
CA GLY A 335 -2.34 2.15 -20.31
C GLY A 335 -2.06 1.70 -21.75
N LYS A 336 -3.11 1.42 -22.52
CA LYS A 336 -2.94 0.98 -23.94
C LYS A 336 -2.18 2.00 -24.76
N ARG A 337 -2.53 3.30 -24.66
CA ARG A 337 -1.85 4.41 -25.32
C ARG A 337 -0.38 4.45 -24.91
N ARG A 338 -0.10 4.32 -23.61
CA ARG A 338 1.26 4.36 -23.04
C ARG A 338 2.14 3.21 -23.52
N ARG A 339 1.56 2.00 -23.69
CA ARG A 339 2.28 0.85 -24.29
C ARG A 339 2.68 1.11 -25.74
N ALA A 340 1.84 1.82 -26.49
CA ALA A 340 2.12 2.16 -27.89
C ALA A 340 3.16 3.29 -28.00
N ALA A 341 3.02 4.33 -27.16
CA ALA A 341 3.92 5.49 -27.16
C ALA A 341 5.29 5.19 -26.55
N MET A 342 5.38 4.22 -25.63
CA MET A 342 6.59 3.88 -24.87
C MET A 342 7.21 5.09 -24.17
N ASP A 343 6.38 5.98 -23.64
CA ASP A 343 6.73 7.32 -23.12
C ASP A 343 6.76 7.40 -21.59
N PHE A 344 7.03 6.27 -20.91
CA PHE A 344 7.18 6.18 -19.47
C PHE A 344 8.53 5.55 -19.09
N PRO A 345 9.05 5.76 -17.87
CA PRO A 345 10.32 5.20 -17.43
C PRO A 345 10.34 3.67 -17.52
N GLY A 346 11.39 3.09 -18.07
CA GLY A 346 11.55 1.65 -18.23
C GLY A 346 10.71 1.01 -19.33
N ALA A 347 9.98 1.77 -20.15
CA ALA A 347 9.12 1.25 -21.22
C ALA A 347 9.85 0.30 -22.18
N LYS A 348 11.14 0.61 -22.50
CA LYS A 348 12.00 -0.20 -23.37
C LYS A 348 12.25 -1.62 -22.83
N VAL A 349 12.17 -1.80 -21.53
CA VAL A 349 12.31 -3.11 -20.86
C VAL A 349 10.92 -3.75 -20.68
N ILE A 350 9.96 -3.00 -20.17
CA ILE A 350 8.64 -3.51 -19.76
C ILE A 350 7.78 -3.91 -20.98
N VAL A 351 7.69 -3.08 -22.03
CA VAL A 351 6.79 -3.33 -23.15
C VAL A 351 7.14 -4.60 -23.93
N PRO A 352 8.42 -4.91 -24.23
CA PRO A 352 8.77 -6.21 -24.83
C PRO A 352 8.36 -7.41 -23.98
N GLN A 353 8.44 -7.31 -22.63
CA GLN A 353 8.05 -8.40 -21.73
C GLN A 353 6.56 -8.76 -21.81
N LEU A 354 5.69 -7.83 -22.20
CA LEU A 354 4.26 -8.12 -22.42
C LEU A 354 4.01 -9.09 -23.58
N LYS A 355 4.95 -9.17 -24.54
CA LYS A 355 4.87 -10.01 -25.73
C LYS A 355 5.72 -11.28 -25.63
N SER A 356 6.60 -11.34 -24.64
CA SER A 356 7.53 -12.47 -24.42
C SER A 356 7.28 -13.15 -23.07
N LYS A 357 7.85 -14.34 -22.88
CA LYS A 357 7.89 -14.98 -21.57
C LYS A 357 8.93 -14.26 -20.69
N VAL A 358 8.51 -13.80 -19.51
CA VAL A 358 9.44 -13.29 -18.50
C VAL A 358 10.23 -14.43 -17.86
N GLN A 359 11.39 -14.16 -17.29
CA GLN A 359 12.20 -15.18 -16.63
C GLN A 359 11.51 -15.72 -15.38
N ARG A 360 10.87 -14.86 -14.59
CA ARG A 360 10.14 -15.21 -13.37
C ARG A 360 8.78 -14.54 -13.35
N ARG A 361 7.84 -15.11 -12.61
CA ARG A 361 6.50 -14.55 -12.46
C ARG A 361 6.00 -14.70 -11.04
N ARG A 362 5.30 -13.68 -10.53
CA ARG A 362 4.58 -13.77 -9.26
C ARG A 362 3.41 -14.74 -9.40
N VAL A 363 3.31 -15.66 -8.44
CA VAL A 363 2.25 -16.65 -8.35
C VAL A 363 1.61 -16.66 -6.97
N GLY A 364 0.36 -17.08 -6.91
CA GLY A 364 -0.29 -17.47 -5.67
C GLY A 364 0.03 -18.93 -5.35
N LEU A 365 0.20 -19.27 -4.09
CA LEU A 365 0.46 -20.60 -3.59
C LEU A 365 -0.52 -20.95 -2.49
N MET A 366 -1.05 -22.17 -2.52
CA MET A 366 -1.88 -22.72 -1.43
C MET A 366 -1.25 -24.00 -0.91
N CYS A 367 -1.23 -24.18 0.42
CA CYS A 367 -0.79 -25.42 1.04
C CYS A 367 -1.62 -25.75 2.28
N GLU A 368 -1.59 -27.05 2.64
CA GLU A 368 -1.99 -27.54 3.95
C GLU A 368 -0.73 -27.70 4.82
N GLY A 369 -0.85 -27.64 6.14
CA GLY A 369 0.29 -27.82 7.03
C GLY A 369 0.82 -26.51 7.61
N ALA A 370 2.14 -26.33 7.67
CA ALA A 370 2.75 -25.15 8.29
C ALA A 370 2.61 -23.90 7.41
N PRO A 371 2.32 -22.70 8.00
CA PRO A 371 2.20 -21.47 7.22
C PRO A 371 3.51 -21.11 6.52
N MET A 372 3.43 -20.93 5.21
CA MET A 372 4.51 -20.36 4.41
C MET A 372 4.76 -18.91 4.83
N ARG A 373 6.03 -18.52 4.95
CA ARG A 373 6.42 -17.16 5.34
C ARG A 373 7.37 -16.56 4.30
N ALA A 374 7.53 -15.25 4.35
CA ALA A 374 8.53 -14.58 3.53
C ALA A 374 9.89 -15.28 3.64
N HIS A 375 10.61 -15.35 2.53
CA HIS A 375 11.91 -16.00 2.35
C HIS A 375 11.91 -17.54 2.46
N SER A 376 10.74 -18.21 2.58
CA SER A 376 10.67 -19.65 2.44
C SER A 376 11.04 -20.07 1.02
N PRO A 377 12.00 -21.03 0.83
CA PRO A 377 12.36 -21.50 -0.50
C PRO A 377 11.19 -22.23 -1.17
N ILE A 378 10.98 -21.98 -2.46
CA ILE A 378 10.09 -22.73 -3.33
C ILE A 378 10.94 -23.68 -4.16
N LEU A 379 10.58 -24.96 -4.19
CA LEU A 379 11.32 -26.01 -4.88
C LEU A 379 10.44 -26.66 -5.95
N SER A 380 11.10 -27.20 -6.99
CA SER A 380 10.46 -28.15 -7.90
C SER A 380 10.12 -29.46 -7.17
N THR A 381 9.33 -30.32 -7.80
CA THR A 381 9.01 -31.67 -7.27
C THR A 381 10.25 -32.53 -7.10
N GLU A 382 11.35 -32.24 -7.79
CA GLU A 382 12.65 -32.93 -7.69
C GLU A 382 13.55 -32.36 -6.57
N GLY A 383 13.09 -31.34 -5.83
CA GLY A 383 13.81 -30.74 -4.70
C GLY A 383 14.77 -29.61 -5.08
N THR A 384 14.79 -29.16 -6.33
CA THR A 384 15.61 -28.03 -6.75
C THR A 384 14.95 -26.71 -6.35
N VAL A 385 15.70 -25.80 -5.70
CA VAL A 385 15.21 -24.45 -5.37
C VAL A 385 15.01 -23.64 -6.64
N ILE A 386 13.78 -23.23 -6.92
CA ILE A 386 13.37 -22.50 -8.11
C ILE A 386 12.81 -21.10 -7.81
N GLY A 387 12.59 -20.78 -6.54
CA GLY A 387 12.01 -19.48 -6.20
C GLY A 387 11.92 -19.23 -4.71
N THR A 388 11.19 -18.17 -4.36
CA THR A 388 11.06 -17.71 -2.96
C THR A 388 9.67 -17.17 -2.70
N VAL A 389 9.13 -17.47 -1.53
CA VAL A 389 7.90 -16.84 -1.00
C VAL A 389 8.19 -15.40 -0.59
N THR A 390 7.32 -14.48 -0.98
CA THR A 390 7.41 -13.05 -0.61
C THR A 390 6.48 -12.67 0.53
N SER A 391 5.27 -13.21 0.52
CA SER A 391 4.27 -13.02 1.57
C SER A 391 3.48 -14.30 1.82
N GLY A 392 3.04 -14.54 3.04
CA GLY A 392 2.23 -15.71 3.34
C GLY A 392 1.62 -15.69 4.74
N CYS A 393 0.39 -16.17 4.84
CA CYS A 393 -0.33 -16.31 6.11
C CYS A 393 -1.36 -17.44 6.04
N PRO A 394 -1.86 -17.92 7.19
CA PRO A 394 -3.11 -18.67 7.22
C PRO A 394 -4.26 -17.77 6.74
N SER A 395 -5.08 -18.28 5.83
CA SER A 395 -6.33 -17.60 5.41
C SER A 395 -7.45 -17.93 6.39
N PRO A 396 -8.02 -16.93 7.07
CA PRO A 396 -9.17 -17.17 7.95
C PRO A 396 -10.41 -17.65 7.20
N CYS A 397 -10.62 -17.19 5.95
CA CYS A 397 -11.76 -17.59 5.12
C CYS A 397 -11.61 -19.01 4.60
N LEU A 398 -10.46 -19.37 4.05
CA LEU A 398 -10.24 -20.67 3.40
C LEU A 398 -9.82 -21.77 4.36
N LYS A 399 -9.41 -21.42 5.59
CA LYS A 399 -8.84 -22.34 6.60
C LYS A 399 -7.62 -23.13 6.05
N ARG A 400 -6.91 -22.53 5.11
CA ARG A 400 -5.69 -23.03 4.46
C ARG A 400 -4.62 -21.95 4.48
N ASN A 401 -3.38 -22.31 4.22
CA ASN A 401 -2.32 -21.33 4.09
C ASN A 401 -2.25 -20.83 2.65
N VAL A 402 -2.19 -19.52 2.51
CA VAL A 402 -2.01 -18.81 1.24
C VAL A 402 -0.69 -18.04 1.25
N ALA A 403 -0.05 -17.95 0.11
CA ALA A 403 1.18 -17.19 -0.05
C ALA A 403 1.33 -16.64 -1.46
N MET A 404 2.16 -15.62 -1.61
CA MET A 404 2.68 -15.16 -2.88
C MET A 404 4.18 -15.41 -2.95
N GLY A 405 4.70 -15.62 -4.15
CA GLY A 405 6.12 -15.80 -4.39
C GLY A 405 6.45 -15.73 -5.87
N TYR A 406 7.72 -15.81 -6.18
CA TYR A 406 8.22 -15.79 -7.56
C TYR A 406 8.77 -17.15 -7.93
N VAL A 407 8.41 -17.62 -9.12
CA VAL A 407 8.93 -18.84 -9.73
C VAL A 407 9.25 -18.58 -11.21
N PRO A 408 10.10 -19.39 -11.86
CA PRO A 408 10.30 -19.34 -13.30
C PRO A 408 8.98 -19.52 -14.05
N TYR A 409 8.86 -18.91 -15.21
CA TYR A 409 7.61 -18.84 -15.97
C TYR A 409 6.97 -20.22 -16.22
N GLU A 410 7.78 -21.26 -16.49
CA GLU A 410 7.33 -22.64 -16.73
C GLU A 410 6.57 -23.25 -15.57
N TYR A 411 6.86 -22.84 -14.33
CA TYR A 411 6.18 -23.30 -13.11
C TYR A 411 4.99 -22.44 -12.71
N SER A 412 4.69 -21.35 -13.44
CA SER A 412 3.72 -20.35 -13.02
C SER A 412 2.25 -20.68 -13.33
N ARG A 413 1.96 -21.82 -13.96
CA ARG A 413 0.58 -22.19 -14.32
C ARG A 413 -0.22 -22.62 -13.09
N PRO A 414 -1.46 -22.15 -12.91
CA PRO A 414 -2.36 -22.66 -11.88
C PRO A 414 -2.51 -24.18 -11.97
N GLY A 415 -2.47 -24.86 -10.81
CA GLY A 415 -2.49 -26.32 -10.70
C GLY A 415 -1.10 -26.97 -10.69
N THR A 416 -0.02 -26.24 -10.95
CA THR A 416 1.35 -26.76 -10.86
C THR A 416 1.66 -27.13 -9.40
N LEU A 417 2.14 -28.37 -9.19
CA LEU A 417 2.59 -28.85 -7.88
C LEU A 417 4.04 -28.42 -7.65
N LEU A 418 4.30 -27.87 -6.49
CA LEU A 418 5.61 -27.42 -6.03
C LEU A 418 5.83 -27.87 -4.59
N LEU A 419 7.06 -27.74 -4.11
CA LEU A 419 7.39 -27.90 -2.70
C LEU A 419 7.76 -26.55 -2.11
N VAL A 420 7.38 -26.32 -0.85
CA VAL A 420 7.84 -25.15 -0.09
C VAL A 420 8.51 -25.62 1.19
N GLU A 421 9.72 -25.14 1.45
CA GLU A 421 10.43 -25.49 2.67
C GLU A 421 10.02 -24.55 3.81
N VAL A 422 9.46 -25.14 4.87
CA VAL A 422 9.08 -24.42 6.09
C VAL A 422 9.73 -25.13 7.28
N ARG A 423 10.58 -24.42 8.04
CA ARG A 423 11.30 -24.98 9.20
C ARG A 423 12.06 -26.26 8.86
N ARG A 424 12.77 -26.27 7.72
CA ARG A 424 13.54 -27.40 7.18
C ARG A 424 12.70 -28.63 6.84
N LYS A 425 11.38 -28.49 6.68
CA LYS A 425 10.48 -29.53 6.20
C LYS A 425 9.85 -29.10 4.90
N GLN A 426 9.93 -29.93 3.89
CA GLN A 426 9.27 -29.72 2.62
C GLN A 426 7.80 -30.12 2.73
N GLN A 427 6.94 -29.29 2.19
CA GLN A 427 5.50 -29.54 2.12
C GLN A 427 4.97 -29.20 0.73
N MET A 428 3.96 -29.95 0.30
CA MET A 428 3.31 -29.72 -0.98
C MET A 428 2.59 -28.37 -1.00
N ALA A 429 2.77 -27.64 -2.07
CA ALA A 429 2.04 -26.42 -2.38
C ALA A 429 1.54 -26.48 -3.83
N VAL A 430 0.41 -25.86 -4.09
CA VAL A 430 -0.20 -25.79 -5.42
C VAL A 430 -0.22 -24.33 -5.86
N VAL A 431 0.24 -24.07 -7.09
CA VAL A 431 0.07 -22.75 -7.72
C VAL A 431 -1.40 -22.49 -7.94
N SER A 432 -1.90 -21.41 -7.37
CA SER A 432 -3.31 -21.06 -7.38
C SER A 432 -3.55 -19.71 -8.08
N LYS A 433 -4.72 -19.56 -8.69
CA LYS A 433 -5.15 -18.26 -9.19
C LYS A 433 -5.32 -17.27 -8.01
N MET A 434 -5.03 -16.02 -8.24
CA MET A 434 -5.34 -14.91 -7.34
C MET A 434 -6.45 -14.05 -8.01
N PRO A 435 -7.37 -13.50 -7.23
CA PRO A 435 -7.48 -13.55 -5.77
C PRO A 435 -7.76 -14.96 -5.23
N PHE A 436 -7.32 -15.25 -3.99
CA PHE A 436 -7.60 -16.54 -3.33
C PHE A 436 -9.03 -16.63 -2.84
N VAL A 437 -9.59 -15.51 -2.40
CA VAL A 437 -10.99 -15.33 -2.03
C VAL A 437 -11.61 -14.39 -3.05
N PRO A 438 -12.80 -14.70 -3.61
CA PRO A 438 -13.49 -13.82 -4.55
C PRO A 438 -13.62 -12.40 -4.01
N THR A 439 -13.47 -11.43 -4.88
CA THR A 439 -13.60 -10.01 -4.52
C THR A 439 -14.99 -9.50 -4.84
N ASN A 440 -15.52 -8.62 -4.00
CA ASN A 440 -16.89 -8.12 -4.03
C ASN A 440 -16.92 -6.62 -4.35
N TYR A 441 -16.47 -6.21 -5.52
CA TYR A 441 -16.36 -4.79 -5.88
C TYR A 441 -17.64 -4.22 -6.49
N TYR A 442 -18.04 -3.01 -6.07
CA TYR A 442 -19.15 -2.31 -6.68
C TYR A 442 -18.74 -1.68 -8.01
N THR A 443 -19.06 -2.35 -9.08
CA THR A 443 -18.96 -1.81 -10.44
C THR A 443 -20.37 -1.57 -10.97
N LEU A 444 -20.62 -0.38 -11.52
CA LEU A 444 -21.84 -0.17 -12.31
C LEU A 444 -21.83 -1.17 -13.47
N LYS A 445 -22.83 -2.05 -13.48
CA LYS A 445 -23.06 -2.96 -14.60
C LYS A 445 -23.70 -2.20 -15.75
#